data_e2ff71caebfaa935b3240c363961ad06
#
_entry.id   e2ff71caebfaa935b3240c363961ad06
#
_cell.length_a   1.000
_cell.length_b   1.000
_cell.length_c   1.000
_cell.angle_alpha   90.00
_cell.angle_beta   90.00
_cell.angle_gamma   90.00
#
_symmetry.space_group_name_H-M   'P 1'
#
loop_
_entity.id
_entity.type
_entity.pdbx_description
1 polymer ?
#
loop_
_entity_poly.entity_id
_entity_poly.type
_entity_poly.pdbx_seq_one_letter_code
_entity_poly.pdbx_strand_id
1 'polypeptide(L)'
;MLVCVLARTLRLLSPFMPFITEELLEALAPYVGRLSEEDLKEDSKSREEMSRVIEATSALRSLRAHLNVPPGRPIRVTAVGNGAAAESLKAQAPYLRFLAKIESLEFSVSGAKPAHSATAVACGLTFYVPLEGLIDLAKERARLEKELAKAESELQKIALKAENPEFLARAPEPEKALAHAARQSALDKKESLLRTLAELD
;
A
#
# COMPACT_ATOMS: atom_id res chain seq x y z
N MET A 1 -15.90 18.48 13.69
CA MET A 1 -16.02 17.15 13.07
C MET A 1 -15.54 16.00 13.99
N LEU A 2 -14.27 15.93 14.40
CA LEU A 2 -13.72 14.84 15.25
C LEU A 2 -14.54 14.59 16.53
N VAL A 3 -14.88 15.63 17.27
CA VAL A 3 -15.67 15.54 18.53
C VAL A 3 -17.08 14.97 18.29
N CYS A 4 -17.73 15.33 17.17
CA CYS A 4 -19.03 14.77 16.80
C CYS A 4 -18.97 13.27 16.47
N VAL A 5 -17.96 12.89 15.67
CA VAL A 5 -17.73 11.48 15.34
C VAL A 5 -17.48 10.69 16.61
N LEU A 6 -16.61 11.19 17.49
CA LEU A 6 -16.30 10.55 18.77
C LEU A 6 -17.55 10.43 19.65
N ALA A 7 -18.32 11.49 19.82
CA ALA A 7 -19.53 11.46 20.62
C ALA A 7 -20.58 10.45 20.09
N ARG A 8 -20.75 10.36 18.77
CA ARG A 8 -21.63 9.36 18.14
C ARG A 8 -21.09 7.94 18.33
N THR A 9 -19.81 7.74 18.18
CA THR A 9 -19.16 6.43 18.41
C THR A 9 -19.36 5.98 19.86
N LEU A 10 -19.15 6.88 20.82
CA LEU A 10 -19.38 6.59 22.24
C LEU A 10 -20.85 6.24 22.53
N ARG A 11 -21.81 6.93 21.91
CA ARG A 11 -23.22 6.57 22.04
C ARG A 11 -23.55 5.19 21.47
N LEU A 12 -22.93 4.81 20.36
CA LEU A 12 -23.08 3.46 19.79
C LEU A 12 -22.43 2.37 20.64
N LEU A 13 -21.35 2.71 21.35
CA LEU A 13 -20.65 1.80 22.28
C LEU A 13 -21.29 1.70 23.66
N SER A 14 -22.15 2.66 24.04
CA SER A 14 -22.78 2.73 25.36
C SER A 14 -23.48 1.44 25.78
N PRO A 15 -24.18 0.67 24.92
CA PRO A 15 -24.78 -0.60 25.30
C PRO A 15 -23.78 -1.68 25.73
N PHE A 16 -22.54 -1.58 25.28
CA PHE A 16 -21.47 -2.56 25.55
C PHE A 16 -20.56 -2.15 26.69
N MET A 17 -20.32 -0.84 26.85
CA MET A 17 -19.39 -0.27 27.86
C MET A 17 -20.00 1.00 28.49
N PRO A 18 -21.11 0.90 29.28
CA PRO A 18 -21.89 2.05 29.70
C PRO A 18 -21.07 3.04 30.54
N PHE A 19 -20.32 2.58 31.52
CA PHE A 19 -19.60 3.45 32.46
C PHE A 19 -18.57 4.35 31.82
N ILE A 20 -17.67 3.77 30.99
CA ILE A 20 -16.60 4.53 30.35
C ILE A 20 -17.12 5.46 29.25
N THR A 21 -18.15 5.03 28.53
CA THR A 21 -18.77 5.87 27.48
C THR A 21 -19.51 7.04 28.07
N GLU A 22 -20.17 6.88 29.21
CA GLU A 22 -20.88 7.95 29.91
C GLU A 22 -19.93 9.01 30.47
N GLU A 23 -18.84 8.57 31.12
CA GLU A 23 -17.80 9.47 31.62
C GLU A 23 -17.12 10.26 30.48
N LEU A 24 -16.82 9.60 29.37
CA LEU A 24 -16.23 10.27 28.20
C LEU A 24 -17.21 11.21 27.51
N LEU A 25 -18.52 10.89 27.47
CA LEU A 25 -19.52 11.77 26.91
C LEU A 25 -19.73 13.01 27.78
N GLU A 26 -19.68 12.87 29.12
CA GLU A 26 -19.73 13.99 30.06
C GLU A 26 -18.51 14.92 29.85
N ALA A 27 -17.31 14.36 29.74
CA ALA A 27 -16.10 15.13 29.45
C ALA A 27 -16.15 15.85 28.09
N LEU A 28 -16.88 15.30 27.12
CA LEU A 28 -17.07 15.91 25.80
C LEU A 28 -18.22 16.90 25.72
N ALA A 29 -19.12 16.92 26.69
CA ALA A 29 -20.33 17.75 26.69
C ALA A 29 -20.08 19.24 26.40
N PRO A 30 -19.00 19.89 26.95
CA PRO A 30 -18.68 21.28 26.66
C PRO A 30 -18.35 21.56 25.19
N TYR A 31 -17.91 20.54 24.47
CA TYR A 31 -17.49 20.64 23.07
C TYR A 31 -18.61 20.23 22.10
N VAL A 32 -19.48 19.32 22.50
CA VAL A 32 -20.57 18.79 21.64
C VAL A 32 -21.67 19.83 21.42
N GLY A 33 -22.00 20.68 22.41
CA GLY A 33 -23.03 21.70 22.31
C GLY A 33 -22.77 22.82 21.29
N ARG A 34 -21.60 22.87 20.68
CA ARG A 34 -21.19 23.82 19.61
C ARG A 34 -21.30 23.26 18.20
N LEU A 35 -21.69 22.00 18.06
CA LEU A 35 -21.66 21.30 16.78
C LEU A 35 -23.09 21.09 16.27
N SER A 36 -23.40 21.74 15.16
CA SER A 36 -24.68 21.55 14.46
C SER A 36 -24.64 20.26 13.62
N GLU A 37 -25.80 19.74 13.22
CA GLU A 37 -25.88 18.64 12.26
C GLU A 37 -25.28 19.01 10.89
N GLU A 38 -25.17 20.31 10.59
CA GLU A 38 -24.56 20.85 9.39
C GLU A 38 -23.04 20.63 9.35
N ASP A 39 -22.38 20.58 10.51
CA ASP A 39 -20.95 20.27 10.63
C ASP A 39 -20.62 18.82 10.26
N LEU A 40 -21.64 17.98 10.07
CA LEU A 40 -21.53 16.59 9.66
C LEU A 40 -21.83 16.35 8.18
N LYS A 41 -22.09 17.42 7.42
CA LYS A 41 -22.23 17.28 5.96
C LYS A 41 -20.96 16.69 5.41
N GLU A 42 -21.14 15.69 4.57
CA GLU A 42 -20.06 15.03 3.88
C GLU A 42 -19.35 16.02 2.96
N ASP A 43 -18.13 16.39 3.32
CA ASP A 43 -17.28 17.18 2.46
C ASP A 43 -16.60 16.24 1.46
N SER A 44 -17.17 16.14 0.27
CA SER A 44 -16.67 15.30 -0.82
C SER A 44 -15.22 15.64 -1.17
N LYS A 45 -14.84 16.91 -1.08
CA LYS A 45 -13.47 17.37 -1.37
C LYS A 45 -12.48 16.83 -0.35
N SER A 46 -12.75 16.99 0.94
CA SER A 46 -11.91 16.46 2.02
C SER A 46 -11.81 14.93 1.96
N ARG A 47 -12.90 14.26 1.58
CA ARG A 47 -12.92 12.82 1.37
C ARG A 47 -11.98 12.40 0.24
N GLU A 48 -12.05 13.05 -0.91
CA GLU A 48 -11.16 12.78 -2.04
C GLU A 48 -9.69 13.04 -1.71
N GLU A 49 -9.39 14.16 -1.04
CA GLU A 49 -8.05 14.49 -0.58
C GLU A 49 -7.50 13.40 0.36
N MET A 50 -8.28 12.96 1.33
CA MET A 50 -7.87 11.90 2.25
C MET A 50 -7.75 10.55 1.55
N SER A 51 -8.63 10.24 0.59
CA SER A 51 -8.53 9.02 -0.22
C SER A 51 -7.21 8.95 -0.97
N ARG A 52 -6.74 10.07 -1.55
CA ARG A 52 -5.42 10.15 -2.20
C ARG A 52 -4.27 9.92 -1.22
N VAL A 53 -4.36 10.47 -0.01
CA VAL A 53 -3.35 10.25 1.05
C VAL A 53 -3.29 8.77 1.43
N ILE A 54 -4.44 8.12 1.57
CA ILE A 54 -4.53 6.69 1.91
C ILE A 54 -3.93 5.84 0.78
N GLU A 55 -4.29 6.12 -0.47
CA GLU A 55 -3.78 5.40 -1.64
C GLU A 55 -2.27 5.53 -1.77
N ALA A 56 -1.73 6.76 -1.71
CA ALA A 56 -0.30 7.01 -1.77
C ALA A 56 0.46 6.34 -0.60
N THR A 57 -0.08 6.43 0.62
CA THR A 57 0.49 5.77 1.79
C THR A 57 0.52 4.25 1.64
N SER A 58 -0.56 3.66 1.12
CA SER A 58 -0.66 2.22 0.90
C SER A 58 0.34 1.75 -0.16
N ALA A 59 0.48 2.48 -1.26
CA ALA A 59 1.45 2.17 -2.31
C ALA A 59 2.90 2.21 -1.77
N LEU A 60 3.26 3.24 -1.01
CA LEU A 60 4.58 3.37 -0.39
C LEU A 60 4.85 2.28 0.65
N ARG A 61 3.85 1.91 1.45
CA ARG A 61 3.97 0.80 2.41
C ARG A 61 4.14 -0.56 1.72
N SER A 62 3.39 -0.80 0.65
CA SER A 62 3.53 -2.00 -0.17
C SER A 62 4.91 -2.10 -0.79
N LEU A 63 5.43 -0.99 -1.34
CA LEU A 63 6.79 -0.93 -1.86
C LEU A 63 7.83 -1.27 -0.79
N ARG A 64 7.70 -0.70 0.41
CA ARG A 64 8.60 -1.02 1.54
C ARG A 64 8.55 -2.50 1.92
N ALA A 65 7.36 -3.10 1.92
CA ALA A 65 7.19 -4.52 2.24
C ALA A 65 7.86 -5.41 1.19
N HIS A 66 7.70 -5.10 -0.10
CA HIS A 66 8.38 -5.83 -1.18
C HIS A 66 9.91 -5.77 -1.09
N LEU A 67 10.44 -4.63 -0.67
CA LEU A 67 11.88 -4.40 -0.53
C LEU A 67 12.42 -4.78 0.87
N ASN A 68 11.59 -5.35 1.73
CA ASN A 68 11.95 -5.68 3.12
C ASN A 68 12.55 -4.51 3.92
N VAL A 69 12.17 -3.27 3.61
CA VAL A 69 12.60 -2.10 4.37
C VAL A 69 11.88 -2.09 5.72
N PRO A 70 12.60 -2.09 6.86
CA PRO A 70 11.99 -2.08 8.18
C PRO A 70 10.99 -0.92 8.34
N PRO A 71 9.82 -1.13 8.98
CA PRO A 71 8.79 -0.09 9.11
C PRO A 71 9.25 1.19 9.82
N GLY A 72 10.22 1.06 10.73
CA GLY A 72 10.79 2.19 11.48
C GLY A 72 11.84 3.00 10.73
N ARG A 73 12.38 2.49 9.62
CA ARG A 73 13.45 3.17 8.88
C ARG A 73 12.85 4.28 8.01
N PRO A 74 13.31 5.54 8.14
CA PRO A 74 12.83 6.62 7.28
C PRO A 74 13.29 6.43 5.83
N ILE A 75 12.48 6.87 4.88
CA ILE A 75 12.77 6.81 3.45
C ILE A 75 12.75 8.22 2.85
N ARG A 76 13.52 8.43 1.79
CA ARG A 76 13.41 9.61 0.94
C ARG A 76 12.51 9.28 -0.25
N VAL A 77 11.65 10.22 -0.61
CA VAL A 77 10.66 10.00 -1.68
C VAL A 77 10.63 11.22 -2.59
N THR A 78 10.72 10.96 -3.89
CA THR A 78 10.48 11.98 -4.92
C THR A 78 9.18 11.61 -5.65
N ALA A 79 8.17 12.46 -5.53
CA ALA A 79 6.89 12.31 -6.23
C ALA A 79 6.96 13.08 -7.55
N VAL A 80 6.77 12.41 -8.67
CA VAL A 80 6.78 13.00 -10.00
C VAL A 80 5.39 12.93 -10.60
N GLY A 81 4.90 14.08 -11.04
CA GLY A 81 3.61 14.23 -11.68
C GLY A 81 3.08 15.65 -11.51
N ASN A 82 1.95 15.92 -12.14
CA ASN A 82 1.32 17.23 -12.16
C ASN A 82 -0.18 17.14 -11.90
N GLY A 83 -0.84 18.32 -11.86
CA GLY A 83 -2.30 18.43 -11.72
C GLY A 83 -2.81 18.45 -10.29
N ALA A 84 -4.13 18.40 -10.15
CA ALA A 84 -4.82 18.55 -8.88
C ALA A 84 -4.43 17.50 -7.82
N ALA A 85 -4.04 16.30 -8.24
CA ALA A 85 -3.59 15.25 -7.34
C ALA A 85 -2.25 15.59 -6.67
N ALA A 86 -1.30 16.15 -7.44
CA ALA A 86 -0.01 16.57 -6.93
C ALA A 86 -0.16 17.71 -5.93
N GLU A 87 -0.96 18.72 -6.25
CA GLU A 87 -1.24 19.87 -5.37
C GLU A 87 -1.95 19.42 -4.08
N SER A 88 -2.93 18.54 -4.19
CA SER A 88 -3.62 17.96 -3.03
C SER A 88 -2.67 17.22 -2.11
N LEU A 89 -1.84 16.31 -2.66
CA LEU A 89 -0.87 15.56 -1.87
C LEU A 89 0.25 16.42 -1.29
N LYS A 90 0.64 17.51 -1.98
CA LYS A 90 1.60 18.49 -1.48
C LYS A 90 1.04 19.24 -0.27
N ALA A 91 -0.23 19.64 -0.31
CA ALA A 91 -0.91 20.26 0.84
C ALA A 91 -0.98 19.30 2.03
N GLN A 92 -1.15 18.01 1.78
CA GLN A 92 -1.27 16.95 2.79
C GLN A 92 0.08 16.25 3.10
N ALA A 93 1.21 16.81 2.65
CA ALA A 93 2.55 16.25 2.85
C ALA A 93 2.91 15.87 4.31
N PRO A 94 2.49 16.63 5.35
CA PRO A 94 2.73 16.24 6.74
C PRO A 94 2.14 14.87 7.10
N TYR A 95 0.92 14.56 6.63
CA TYR A 95 0.29 13.26 6.87
C TYR A 95 1.04 12.14 6.17
N LEU A 96 1.42 12.32 4.90
CA LEU A 96 2.22 11.34 4.16
C LEU A 96 3.56 11.06 4.86
N ARG A 97 4.27 12.09 5.30
CA ARG A 97 5.54 11.95 6.02
C ARG A 97 5.36 11.13 7.28
N PHE A 98 4.34 11.43 8.06
CA PHE A 98 4.07 10.71 9.31
C PHE A 98 3.66 9.26 9.06
N LEU A 99 2.68 9.03 8.16
CA LEU A 99 2.07 7.72 7.93
C LEU A 99 2.99 6.74 7.20
N ALA A 100 3.81 7.22 6.25
CA ALA A 100 4.75 6.40 5.49
C ALA A 100 6.19 6.46 6.01
N LYS A 101 6.45 7.18 7.13
CA LYS A 101 7.80 7.37 7.71
C LYS A 101 8.78 7.93 6.67
N ILE A 102 8.41 9.06 6.06
CA ILE A 102 9.21 9.72 5.04
C ILE A 102 10.06 10.82 5.69
N GLU A 103 11.38 10.75 5.47
CA GLU A 103 12.35 11.75 5.91
C GLU A 103 12.25 13.03 5.07
N SER A 104 12.36 12.85 3.74
CA SER A 104 12.20 13.95 2.78
C SER A 104 11.21 13.57 1.68
N LEU A 105 10.29 14.48 1.38
CA LEU A 105 9.31 14.35 0.31
C LEU A 105 9.44 15.54 -0.62
N GLU A 106 9.84 15.27 -1.85
CA GLU A 106 10.00 16.27 -2.90
C GLU A 106 8.95 16.05 -3.99
N PHE A 107 8.38 17.12 -4.52
CA PHE A 107 7.45 17.08 -5.63
C PHE A 107 8.09 17.73 -6.86
N SER A 108 8.07 17.02 -7.98
CA SER A 108 8.55 17.51 -9.27
C SER A 108 7.49 17.30 -10.35
N VAL A 109 7.42 18.21 -11.28
CA VAL A 109 6.49 18.10 -12.43
C VAL A 109 6.99 17.08 -13.44
N SER A 110 8.32 16.99 -13.59
CA SER A 110 8.97 16.04 -14.47
C SER A 110 10.30 15.61 -13.85
N GLY A 111 10.67 14.37 -14.01
CA GLY A 111 11.93 13.84 -13.53
C GLY A 111 12.23 12.49 -14.17
N ALA A 112 13.49 12.24 -14.50
CA ALA A 112 13.95 10.92 -14.87
C ALA A 112 13.98 10.03 -13.61
N LYS A 113 13.76 8.73 -13.78
CA LYS A 113 13.93 7.74 -12.71
C LYS A 113 15.36 7.85 -12.19
N PRO A 114 15.59 8.11 -10.89
CA PRO A 114 16.93 8.06 -10.31
C PRO A 114 17.50 6.63 -10.44
N ALA A 115 18.80 6.51 -10.61
CA ALA A 115 19.46 5.21 -10.60
C ALA A 115 19.20 4.49 -9.26
N HIS A 116 19.10 3.18 -9.29
CA HIS A 116 18.85 2.34 -8.10
C HIS A 116 17.68 2.85 -7.25
N SER A 117 16.56 3.14 -7.89
CA SER A 117 15.33 3.60 -7.21
C SER A 117 14.17 2.68 -7.49
N ALA A 118 13.44 2.34 -6.44
CA ALA A 118 12.18 1.62 -6.56
C ALA A 118 11.05 2.59 -6.93
N THR A 119 10.07 2.09 -7.66
CA THR A 119 8.96 2.87 -8.21
C THR A 119 7.64 2.40 -7.63
N ALA A 120 6.82 3.34 -7.16
CA ALA A 120 5.42 3.11 -6.84
C ALA A 120 4.55 4.10 -7.60
N VAL A 121 3.38 3.67 -8.05
CA VAL A 121 2.42 4.53 -8.75
C VAL A 121 1.14 4.58 -7.93
N ALA A 122 0.67 5.78 -7.63
CA ALA A 122 -0.59 6.02 -6.94
C ALA A 122 -1.14 7.40 -7.29
N CYS A 123 -2.44 7.56 -7.34
CA CYS A 123 -3.13 8.84 -7.61
C CYS A 123 -2.66 9.54 -8.91
N GLY A 124 -2.19 8.79 -9.91
CA GLY A 124 -1.64 9.36 -11.14
C GLY A 124 -0.23 9.99 -10.97
N LEU A 125 0.41 9.82 -9.82
CA LEU A 125 1.80 10.23 -9.59
C LEU A 125 2.71 9.01 -9.51
N THR A 126 3.97 9.22 -9.89
CA THR A 126 5.04 8.23 -9.74
C THR A 126 5.93 8.62 -8.57
N PHE A 127 6.07 7.72 -7.61
CA PHE A 127 6.91 7.90 -6.43
C PHE A 127 8.20 7.11 -6.64
N TYR A 128 9.33 7.79 -6.59
CA TYR A 128 10.66 7.20 -6.62
C TYR A 128 11.25 7.17 -5.23
N VAL A 129 11.73 6.02 -4.82
CA VAL A 129 12.39 5.80 -3.53
C VAL A 129 13.81 5.32 -3.79
N PRO A 130 14.84 6.18 -3.60
CA PRO A 130 16.24 5.76 -3.72
C PRO A 130 16.55 4.63 -2.73
N LEU A 131 17.16 3.56 -3.22
CA LEU A 131 17.49 2.38 -2.42
C LEU A 131 18.85 2.46 -1.75
N GLU A 132 19.68 3.41 -2.19
CA GLU A 132 21.00 3.64 -1.62
C GLU A 132 20.92 3.93 -0.11
N GLY A 133 21.67 3.15 0.66
CA GLY A 133 21.69 3.25 2.10
C GLY A 133 20.43 2.73 2.82
N LEU A 134 19.37 2.35 2.12
CA LEU A 134 18.17 1.74 2.71
C LEU A 134 18.31 0.22 2.86
N ILE A 135 18.83 -0.43 1.84
CA ILE A 135 19.03 -1.87 1.79
C ILE A 135 20.44 -2.16 1.29
N ASP A 136 20.97 -3.32 1.67
CA ASP A 136 22.18 -3.88 1.07
C ASP A 136 21.78 -4.49 -0.28
N LEU A 137 21.99 -3.72 -1.35
CA LEU A 137 21.58 -4.11 -2.71
C LEU A 137 22.10 -5.48 -3.10
N ALA A 138 23.35 -5.81 -2.73
CA ALA A 138 23.96 -7.10 -3.06
C ALA A 138 23.26 -8.27 -2.35
N LYS A 139 22.95 -8.11 -1.07
CA LYS A 139 22.21 -9.13 -0.29
C LYS A 139 20.77 -9.29 -0.78
N GLU A 140 20.11 -8.19 -1.07
CA GLU A 140 18.72 -8.22 -1.53
C GLU A 140 18.64 -8.83 -2.94
N ARG A 141 19.56 -8.51 -3.84
CA ARG A 141 19.69 -9.15 -5.14
C ARG A 141 19.87 -10.67 -5.01
N ALA A 142 20.83 -11.10 -4.18
CA ALA A 142 21.06 -12.53 -3.95
C ALA A 142 19.85 -13.25 -3.33
N ARG A 143 19.05 -12.56 -2.51
CA ARG A 143 17.79 -13.08 -1.96
C ARG A 143 16.75 -13.26 -3.06
N LEU A 144 16.52 -12.23 -3.85
CA LEU A 144 15.55 -12.24 -4.95
C LEU A 144 15.89 -13.27 -6.03
N GLU A 145 17.18 -13.43 -6.36
CA GLU A 145 17.66 -14.47 -7.28
C GLU A 145 17.35 -15.88 -6.76
N LYS A 146 17.52 -16.12 -5.45
CA LYS A 146 17.13 -17.40 -4.83
C LYS A 146 15.62 -17.62 -4.83
N GLU A 147 14.84 -16.59 -4.59
CA GLU A 147 13.38 -16.67 -4.64
C GLU A 147 12.89 -16.89 -6.08
N LEU A 148 13.52 -16.26 -7.06
CA LEU A 148 13.24 -16.48 -8.48
C LEU A 148 13.51 -17.93 -8.88
N ALA A 149 14.66 -18.48 -8.51
CA ALA A 149 15.01 -19.87 -8.80
C ALA A 149 14.00 -20.86 -8.18
N LYS A 150 13.51 -20.57 -6.95
CA LYS A 150 12.45 -21.38 -6.33
C LYS A 150 11.13 -21.26 -7.08
N ALA A 151 10.72 -20.02 -7.44
CA ALA A 151 9.48 -19.80 -8.19
C ALA A 151 9.51 -20.48 -9.56
N GLU A 152 10.66 -20.48 -10.23
CA GLU A 152 10.87 -21.19 -11.51
C GLU A 152 10.76 -22.71 -11.34
N SER A 153 11.36 -23.27 -10.28
CA SER A 153 11.23 -24.71 -9.98
C SER A 153 9.78 -25.10 -9.66
N GLU A 154 9.06 -24.27 -8.90
CA GLU A 154 7.65 -24.45 -8.60
C GLU A 154 6.79 -24.39 -9.87
N LEU A 155 7.03 -23.39 -10.71
CA LEU A 155 6.35 -23.22 -11.99
C LEU A 155 6.56 -24.43 -12.91
N GLN A 156 7.78 -24.94 -12.99
CA GLN A 156 8.09 -26.13 -13.79
C GLN A 156 7.33 -27.37 -13.29
N LYS A 157 7.24 -27.58 -11.97
CA LYS A 157 6.47 -28.69 -11.38
C LYS A 157 4.99 -28.57 -11.68
N ILE A 158 4.43 -27.35 -11.55
CA ILE A 158 3.01 -27.07 -11.84
C ILE A 158 2.73 -27.25 -13.33
N ALA A 159 3.62 -26.78 -14.21
CA ALA A 159 3.48 -26.93 -15.65
C ALA A 159 3.49 -28.39 -16.07
N LEU A 160 4.45 -29.19 -15.57
CA LEU A 160 4.52 -30.63 -15.82
C LEU A 160 3.25 -31.37 -15.38
N LYS A 161 2.65 -30.96 -14.24
CA LYS A 161 1.40 -31.53 -13.77
C LYS A 161 0.22 -31.10 -14.65
N ALA A 162 0.13 -29.83 -14.99
CA ALA A 162 -0.97 -29.27 -15.80
C ALA A 162 -0.94 -29.73 -17.26
N GLU A 163 0.23 -30.05 -17.80
CA GLU A 163 0.42 -30.51 -19.19
C GLU A 163 0.46 -32.05 -19.31
N ASN A 164 0.35 -32.78 -18.19
CA ASN A 164 0.35 -34.25 -18.21
C ASN A 164 -0.93 -34.79 -18.91
N PRO A 165 -0.81 -35.53 -20.02
CA PRO A 165 -1.96 -36.08 -20.75
C PRO A 165 -2.87 -36.94 -19.90
N GLU A 166 -2.30 -37.73 -18.98
CA GLU A 166 -3.09 -38.57 -18.09
C GLU A 166 -3.92 -37.78 -17.09
N PHE A 167 -3.36 -36.68 -16.58
CA PHE A 167 -4.07 -35.74 -15.71
C PHE A 167 -5.21 -35.04 -16.47
N LEU A 168 -4.94 -34.55 -17.69
CA LEU A 168 -5.95 -33.92 -18.53
C LEU A 168 -7.10 -34.84 -18.92
N ALA A 169 -6.81 -36.14 -19.11
CA ALA A 169 -7.83 -37.11 -19.47
C ALA A 169 -8.70 -37.57 -18.29
N ARG A 170 -8.17 -37.61 -17.07
CA ARG A 170 -8.85 -38.19 -15.90
C ARG A 170 -9.33 -37.19 -14.86
N ALA A 171 -8.71 -36.00 -14.79
CA ALA A 171 -9.05 -35.03 -13.77
C ALA A 171 -10.41 -34.36 -14.02
N PRO A 172 -11.22 -34.15 -12.96
CA PRO A 172 -12.45 -33.37 -13.05
C PRO A 172 -12.16 -31.91 -13.47
N GLU A 173 -13.12 -31.25 -14.12
CA GLU A 173 -12.97 -29.82 -14.57
C GLU A 173 -12.55 -28.86 -13.45
N PRO A 174 -13.07 -28.95 -12.20
CA PRO A 174 -12.61 -28.05 -11.13
C PRO A 174 -11.12 -28.23 -10.78
N GLU A 175 -10.57 -29.43 -10.89
CA GLU A 175 -9.15 -29.67 -10.63
C GLU A 175 -8.25 -29.11 -11.75
N LYS A 176 -8.70 -29.21 -13.00
CA LYS A 176 -8.02 -28.58 -14.14
C LYS A 176 -8.00 -27.05 -13.99
N ALA A 177 -9.14 -26.46 -13.61
CA ALA A 177 -9.23 -25.03 -13.36
C ALA A 177 -8.29 -24.57 -12.23
N LEU A 178 -8.19 -25.33 -11.15
CA LEU A 178 -7.25 -25.08 -10.05
C LEU A 178 -5.79 -25.15 -10.50
N ALA A 179 -5.44 -26.14 -11.33
CA ALA A 179 -4.08 -26.27 -11.88
C ALA A 179 -3.71 -25.09 -12.79
N HIS A 180 -4.65 -24.64 -13.61
CA HIS A 180 -4.47 -23.45 -14.45
C HIS A 180 -4.33 -22.17 -13.61
N ALA A 181 -5.16 -21.98 -12.60
CA ALA A 181 -5.07 -20.86 -11.68
C ALA A 181 -3.74 -20.83 -10.90
N ALA A 182 -3.29 -21.99 -10.44
CA ALA A 182 -2.00 -22.14 -9.77
C ALA A 182 -0.82 -21.80 -10.70
N ARG A 183 -0.89 -22.23 -11.97
CA ARG A 183 0.11 -21.87 -12.99
C ARG A 183 0.15 -20.37 -13.23
N GLN A 184 -1.01 -19.72 -13.39
CA GLN A 184 -1.09 -18.29 -13.60
C GLN A 184 -0.52 -17.50 -12.41
N SER A 185 -0.89 -17.87 -11.19
CA SER A 185 -0.35 -17.27 -9.97
C SER A 185 1.17 -17.42 -9.86
N ALA A 186 1.72 -18.57 -10.26
CA ALA A 186 3.17 -18.78 -10.26
C ALA A 186 3.89 -17.92 -11.33
N LEU A 187 3.26 -17.71 -12.50
CA LEU A 187 3.75 -16.82 -13.55
C LEU A 187 3.75 -15.36 -13.08
N ASP A 188 2.66 -14.91 -12.47
CA ASP A 188 2.53 -13.55 -11.94
C ASP A 188 3.59 -13.26 -10.85
N LYS A 189 3.83 -14.26 -9.98
CA LYS A 189 4.89 -14.19 -8.96
C LYS A 189 6.28 -14.08 -9.59
N LYS A 190 6.58 -14.89 -10.62
CA LYS A 190 7.86 -14.81 -11.35
C LYS A 190 8.03 -13.43 -11.99
N GLU A 191 7.03 -12.93 -12.68
CA GLU A 191 7.06 -11.63 -13.32
C GLU A 191 7.28 -10.49 -12.33
N SER A 192 6.60 -10.53 -11.18
CA SER A 192 6.80 -9.58 -10.08
C SER A 192 8.25 -9.58 -9.57
N LEU A 193 8.85 -10.77 -9.37
CA LEU A 193 10.24 -10.90 -8.93
C LEU A 193 11.22 -10.33 -9.96
N LEU A 194 11.00 -10.60 -11.26
CA LEU A 194 11.83 -10.06 -12.34
C LEU A 194 11.74 -8.53 -12.41
N ARG A 195 10.55 -7.95 -12.22
CA ARG A 195 10.39 -6.49 -12.18
C ARG A 195 11.16 -5.89 -11.00
N THR A 196 11.07 -6.51 -9.82
CA THR A 196 11.80 -6.04 -8.64
C THR A 196 13.31 -6.13 -8.83
N LEU A 197 13.83 -7.20 -9.47
CA LEU A 197 15.24 -7.30 -9.81
C LEU A 197 15.69 -6.20 -10.79
N ALA A 198 14.90 -5.90 -11.81
CA ALA A 198 15.18 -4.82 -12.76
C ALA A 198 15.12 -3.41 -12.12
N GLU A 199 14.48 -3.26 -10.99
CA GLU A 199 14.51 -2.00 -10.23
C GLU A 199 15.78 -1.82 -9.40
N LEU A 200 16.49 -2.92 -9.08
CA LEU A 200 17.75 -2.91 -8.34
C LEU A 200 18.97 -2.65 -9.24
N ASP A 201 18.85 -2.93 -10.55
CA ASP A 201 19.87 -2.63 -11.56
C ASP A 201 19.80 -1.17 -12.01
#